data_de8f867ed6198238d90534aa94c27298
#
_entry.id   de8f867ed6198238d90534aa94c27298
#
_cell.length_a   1.000
_cell.length_b   1.000
_cell.length_c   1.000
_cell.angle_alpha   90.00
_cell.angle_beta   90.00
_cell.angle_gamma   90.00
#
_symmetry.space_group_name_H-M   'P 1'
#
loop_
_entity.id
_entity.type
_entity.pdbx_description
1 polymer ?
#
loop_
_entity_poly.entity_id
_entity_poly.type
_entity_poly.pdbx_seq_one_letter_code
_entity_poly.pdbx_strand_id
1 'polypeptide(L)'
;SQKDFEEAIEKTVAGLQKKTRVLKPEERKLTAYHETGHALVAAFTPGADPVQKISIIPRGFALGYTLQMPVEDRYTVTKSHLIGKIDTLLGGRIAEEMISGEFSTGAASDITKATDIARKMITDYGMSDRFRNVALTTRGAGMLGEAREEPMFQREYSEATQQYIDEEVARIMEERYAYVRRLLEEKRTLLDIIASKLLEQESLEEKEFKRLVSGYSDVGTTPGATAGCQAVKATAAVAAVMEHTSAQPLDHNPDRP
;
A
#
# COMPACT_ATOMS: atom_id res chain seq x y z
N SER A 1 -12.33 30.83 -11.39
CA SER A 1 -10.92 30.71 -11.84
C SER A 1 -10.46 29.28 -11.67
N GLN A 2 -9.28 28.92 -12.20
CA GLN A 2 -8.68 27.59 -12.00
C GLN A 2 -8.48 27.28 -10.51
N LYS A 3 -8.11 28.29 -9.72
CA LYS A 3 -7.95 28.17 -8.26
C LYS A 3 -9.26 27.81 -7.54
N ASP A 4 -10.38 28.35 -7.98
CA ASP A 4 -11.70 28.02 -7.39
C ASP A 4 -12.08 26.57 -7.67
N PHE A 5 -11.69 26.07 -8.83
CA PHE A 5 -11.91 24.67 -9.21
C PHE A 5 -11.03 23.70 -8.39
N GLU A 6 -9.76 24.02 -8.22
CA GLU A 6 -8.84 23.27 -7.37
C GLU A 6 -9.32 23.24 -5.92
N GLU A 7 -9.77 24.39 -5.37
CA GLU A 7 -10.35 24.47 -4.03
C GLU A 7 -11.65 23.64 -3.91
N ALA A 8 -12.47 23.60 -4.95
CA ALA A 8 -13.67 22.77 -4.97
C ALA A 8 -13.36 21.27 -4.94
N ILE A 9 -12.35 20.84 -5.70
CA ILE A 9 -11.86 19.45 -5.67
C ILE A 9 -11.33 19.11 -4.27
N GLU A 10 -10.49 19.98 -3.69
CA GLU A 10 -9.96 19.78 -2.34
C GLU A 10 -11.06 19.68 -1.28
N LYS A 11 -12.11 20.51 -1.38
CA LYS A 11 -13.28 20.42 -0.49
C LYS A 11 -14.04 19.11 -0.64
N THR A 12 -14.14 18.61 -1.86
CA THR A 12 -14.85 17.35 -2.15
C THR A 12 -14.06 16.14 -1.68
N VAL A 13 -12.76 16.12 -1.88
CA VAL A 13 -11.90 14.97 -1.58
C VAL A 13 -11.45 14.95 -0.12
N ALA A 14 -10.95 16.08 0.40
CA ALA A 14 -10.38 16.19 1.74
C ALA A 14 -11.31 16.84 2.78
N GLY A 15 -12.43 17.39 2.36
CA GLY A 15 -13.39 18.08 3.22
C GLY A 15 -13.05 19.55 3.49
N LEU A 16 -13.84 20.17 4.36
CA LEU A 16 -13.68 21.59 4.72
C LEU A 16 -12.43 21.81 5.59
N GLN A 17 -11.69 22.87 5.31
CA GLN A 17 -10.54 23.28 6.11
C GLN A 17 -10.96 23.65 7.54
N LYS A 18 -10.32 23.07 8.54
CA LYS A 18 -10.54 23.37 9.97
C LYS A 18 -9.52 24.41 10.47
N LYS A 19 -9.88 25.67 10.41
CA LYS A 19 -9.02 26.80 10.86
C LYS A 19 -8.73 26.80 12.37
N THR A 20 -9.53 26.10 13.17
CA THR A 20 -9.44 26.12 14.65
C THR A 20 -8.62 24.97 15.24
N ARG A 21 -8.20 24.00 14.43
CA ARG A 21 -7.41 22.86 14.94
C ARG A 21 -5.92 23.19 14.90
N VAL A 22 -5.38 23.49 16.06
CA VAL A 22 -3.94 23.69 16.24
C VAL A 22 -3.31 22.34 16.60
N LEU A 23 -2.45 21.81 15.71
CA LEU A 23 -1.68 20.60 15.95
C LEU A 23 -0.50 20.89 16.88
N LYS A 24 -0.18 19.96 17.78
CA LYS A 24 1.09 20.01 18.51
C LYS A 24 2.26 19.87 17.53
N PRO A 25 3.44 20.46 17.84
CA PRO A 25 4.61 20.38 16.96
C PRO A 25 4.99 18.94 16.57
N GLU A 26 4.86 17.99 17.51
CA GLU A 26 5.15 16.58 17.31
C GLU A 26 4.15 15.93 16.34
N GLU A 27 2.85 16.19 16.53
CA GLU A 27 1.79 15.70 15.63
C GLU A 27 1.95 16.29 14.23
N ARG A 28 2.30 17.58 14.14
CA ARG A 28 2.55 18.26 12.87
C ARG A 28 3.74 17.65 12.14
N LYS A 29 4.83 17.34 12.86
CA LYS A 29 5.99 16.64 12.31
C LYS A 29 5.61 15.25 11.82
N LEU A 30 4.92 14.46 12.63
CA LEU A 30 4.49 13.11 12.27
C LEU A 30 3.60 13.12 11.02
N THR A 31 2.63 14.05 10.94
CA THR A 31 1.78 14.25 9.75
C THR A 31 2.61 14.60 8.51
N ALA A 32 3.62 15.47 8.63
CA ALA A 32 4.46 15.83 7.49
C ALA A 32 5.22 14.63 6.93
N TYR A 33 5.74 13.76 7.79
CA TYR A 33 6.41 12.53 7.35
C TYR A 33 5.42 11.52 6.78
N HIS A 34 4.24 11.40 7.36
CA HIS A 34 3.16 10.55 6.87
C HIS A 34 2.78 10.91 5.42
N GLU A 35 2.43 12.16 5.18
CA GLU A 35 2.03 12.63 3.85
C GLU A 35 3.20 12.56 2.84
N THR A 36 4.42 12.85 3.30
CA THR A 36 5.61 12.70 2.45
C THR A 36 5.86 11.23 2.11
N GLY A 37 5.60 10.32 3.04
CA GLY A 37 5.69 8.87 2.81
C GLY A 37 4.78 8.42 1.68
N HIS A 38 3.51 8.80 1.72
CA HIS A 38 2.57 8.54 0.62
C HIS A 38 3.07 9.09 -0.72
N ALA A 39 3.50 10.34 -0.72
CA ALA A 39 3.94 11.02 -1.93
C ALA A 39 5.19 10.40 -2.54
N LEU A 40 6.19 10.05 -1.73
CA LEU A 40 7.42 9.42 -2.23
C LEU A 40 7.16 8.03 -2.78
N VAL A 41 6.39 7.22 -2.07
CA VAL A 41 6.05 5.88 -2.56
C VAL A 41 5.29 5.98 -3.88
N ALA A 42 4.34 6.90 -4.01
CA ALA A 42 3.64 7.13 -5.27
C ALA A 42 4.59 7.55 -6.41
N ALA A 43 5.58 8.40 -6.12
CA ALA A 43 6.52 8.88 -7.12
C ALA A 43 7.49 7.80 -7.64
N PHE A 44 7.83 6.81 -6.81
CA PHE A 44 8.82 5.78 -7.14
C PHE A 44 8.22 4.39 -7.37
N THR A 45 6.91 4.21 -7.22
CA THR A 45 6.24 2.93 -7.46
C THR A 45 5.56 2.91 -8.83
N PRO A 46 5.94 1.99 -9.73
CA PRO A 46 5.29 1.84 -11.03
C PRO A 46 3.78 1.56 -10.88
N GLY A 47 2.96 2.28 -11.63
CA GLY A 47 1.51 2.12 -11.60
C GLY A 47 0.78 2.92 -10.53
N ALA A 48 1.48 3.61 -9.62
CA ALA A 48 0.84 4.56 -8.72
C ALA A 48 0.37 5.84 -9.45
N ASP A 49 -0.68 6.46 -8.93
CA ASP A 49 -1.19 7.71 -9.49
C ASP A 49 -0.27 8.88 -9.11
N PRO A 50 -0.03 9.86 -10.00
CA PRO A 50 0.87 10.97 -9.73
C PRO A 50 0.34 11.89 -8.63
N VAL A 51 1.27 12.43 -7.86
CA VAL A 51 0.99 13.37 -6.79
C VAL A 51 0.78 14.76 -7.38
N GLN A 52 -0.37 15.37 -7.06
CA GLN A 52 -0.75 16.72 -7.46
C GLN A 52 -0.45 17.73 -6.35
N LYS A 53 -0.70 17.35 -5.11
CA LYS A 53 -0.52 18.21 -3.95
C LYS A 53 -0.29 17.38 -2.69
N ILE A 54 0.54 17.91 -1.80
CA ILE A 54 0.74 17.38 -0.45
C ILE A 54 0.44 18.51 0.52
N SER A 55 -0.32 18.26 1.58
CA SER A 55 -0.66 19.30 2.56
C SER A 55 -0.78 18.72 3.97
N ILE A 56 -0.29 19.49 4.94
CA ILE A 56 -0.47 19.22 6.37
C ILE A 56 -1.47 20.18 7.02
N ILE A 57 -2.27 20.85 6.20
CA ILE A 57 -3.37 21.69 6.67
C ILE A 57 -4.57 20.79 6.98
N PRO A 58 -5.08 20.76 8.23
CA PRO A 58 -6.18 19.88 8.60
C PRO A 58 -7.47 20.15 7.82
N ARG A 59 -8.05 19.09 7.27
CA ARG A 59 -9.35 19.13 6.58
C ARG A 59 -10.25 18.00 7.07
N GLY A 60 -11.52 18.28 7.32
CA GLY A 60 -12.46 17.27 7.80
C GLY A 60 -11.94 16.54 9.06
N PHE A 61 -11.73 15.25 8.98
CA PHE A 61 -11.13 14.43 10.05
C PHE A 61 -9.64 14.19 9.86
N ALA A 62 -9.09 14.49 8.67
CA ALA A 62 -7.69 14.28 8.35
C ALA A 62 -6.82 15.42 8.89
N LEU A 63 -5.61 15.07 9.33
CA LEU A 63 -4.60 16.03 9.80
C LEU A 63 -3.77 16.60 8.65
N GLY A 64 -3.69 15.86 7.55
CA GLY A 64 -3.07 16.19 6.27
C GLY A 64 -3.73 15.43 5.14
N TYR A 65 -3.26 15.61 3.92
CA TYR A 65 -3.67 14.82 2.77
C TYR A 65 -2.63 14.89 1.65
N THR A 66 -2.54 13.79 0.92
CA THR A 66 -1.80 13.70 -0.34
C THR A 66 -2.79 13.49 -1.47
N LEU A 67 -2.96 14.51 -2.32
CA LEU A 67 -3.86 14.45 -3.46
C LEU A 67 -3.16 13.75 -4.63
N GLN A 68 -3.72 12.65 -5.05
CA GLN A 68 -3.31 11.90 -6.24
C GLN A 68 -4.45 11.88 -7.24
N MET A 69 -4.14 12.12 -8.50
CA MET A 69 -5.14 12.09 -9.56
C MET A 69 -4.58 11.29 -10.74
N PRO A 70 -5.37 10.37 -11.31
CA PRO A 70 -4.98 9.68 -12.53
C PRO A 70 -4.80 10.68 -13.67
N VAL A 71 -3.81 10.44 -14.53
CA VAL A 71 -3.53 11.30 -15.70
C VAL A 71 -4.62 11.14 -16.77
N GLU A 72 -5.23 9.96 -16.84
CA GLU A 72 -6.26 9.61 -17.82
C GLU A 72 -7.40 8.85 -17.14
N ASP A 73 -8.59 8.97 -17.69
CA ASP A 73 -9.74 8.17 -17.26
C ASP A 73 -9.47 6.69 -17.55
N ARG A 74 -9.46 5.87 -16.51
CA ARG A 74 -9.19 4.44 -16.58
C ARG A 74 -10.45 3.64 -16.31
N TYR A 75 -10.87 2.87 -17.30
CA TYR A 75 -12.00 1.94 -17.15
C TYR A 75 -11.57 0.59 -16.57
N THR A 76 -10.28 0.25 -16.64
CA THR A 76 -9.74 -1.01 -16.15
C THR A 76 -8.53 -0.77 -15.26
N VAL A 77 -8.43 -1.55 -14.17
CA VAL A 77 -7.34 -1.45 -13.21
C VAL A 77 -6.57 -2.77 -13.20
N THR A 78 -5.26 -2.72 -13.43
CA THR A 78 -4.40 -3.90 -13.44
C THR A 78 -3.96 -4.31 -12.03
N LYS A 79 -3.46 -5.56 -11.88
CA LYS A 79 -2.87 -6.03 -10.62
C LYS A 79 -1.74 -5.12 -10.14
N SER A 80 -0.84 -4.70 -11.03
CA SER A 80 0.26 -3.77 -10.69
C SER A 80 -0.23 -2.43 -10.17
N HIS A 81 -1.35 -1.94 -10.67
CA HIS A 81 -1.98 -0.70 -10.21
C HIS A 81 -2.53 -0.82 -8.79
N LEU A 82 -3.22 -1.94 -8.51
CA LEU A 82 -3.74 -2.22 -7.16
C LEU A 82 -2.60 -2.38 -6.15
N ILE A 83 -1.53 -3.04 -6.55
CA ILE A 83 -0.31 -3.15 -5.73
C ILE A 83 0.29 -1.77 -5.48
N GLY A 84 0.43 -0.92 -6.51
CA GLY A 84 0.92 0.45 -6.33
C GLY A 84 0.06 1.29 -5.37
N LYS A 85 -1.26 1.08 -5.37
CA LYS A 85 -2.16 1.70 -4.38
C LYS A 85 -1.91 1.19 -2.97
N ILE A 86 -1.72 -0.13 -2.78
CA ILE A 86 -1.36 -0.70 -1.47
C ILE A 86 -0.04 -0.09 -0.99
N ASP A 87 0.98 -0.04 -1.85
CA ASP A 87 2.28 0.52 -1.52
C ASP A 87 2.17 1.97 -1.06
N THR A 88 1.44 2.78 -1.83
CA THR A 88 1.21 4.18 -1.49
C THR A 88 0.54 4.32 -0.12
N LEU A 89 -0.50 3.52 0.17
CA LEU A 89 -1.20 3.55 1.45
C LEU A 89 -0.30 3.12 2.63
N LEU A 90 0.60 2.17 2.41
CA LEU A 90 1.58 1.78 3.43
C LEU A 90 2.66 2.85 3.66
N GLY A 91 2.92 3.71 2.68
CA GLY A 91 3.98 4.73 2.72
C GLY A 91 3.90 5.65 3.93
N GLY A 92 2.70 6.16 4.25
CA GLY A 92 2.49 7.03 5.40
C GLY A 92 2.82 6.35 6.72
N ARG A 93 2.30 5.15 6.95
CA ARG A 93 2.54 4.38 8.16
C ARG A 93 4.02 4.05 8.38
N ILE A 94 4.69 3.61 7.31
CA ILE A 94 6.11 3.24 7.39
C ILE A 94 6.98 4.47 7.63
N ALA A 95 6.65 5.62 7.02
CA ALA A 95 7.34 6.87 7.29
C ALA A 95 7.18 7.32 8.76
N GLU A 96 5.99 7.17 9.35
CA GLU A 96 5.79 7.43 10.78
C GLU A 96 6.67 6.51 11.65
N GLU A 97 6.67 5.20 11.40
CA GLU A 97 7.48 4.23 12.13
C GLU A 97 8.97 4.57 12.06
N MET A 98 9.47 4.94 10.89
CA MET A 98 10.88 5.30 10.69
C MET A 98 11.32 6.52 11.48
N ILE A 99 10.40 7.42 11.86
CA ILE A 99 10.68 8.67 12.57
C ILE A 99 10.44 8.55 14.06
N SER A 100 9.34 7.92 14.47
CA SER A 100 8.95 7.80 15.87
C SER A 100 9.45 6.51 16.53
N GLY A 101 9.81 5.51 15.75
CA GLY A 101 10.10 4.15 16.22
C GLY A 101 8.85 3.37 16.65
N GLU A 102 7.67 3.94 16.53
CA GLU A 102 6.40 3.37 16.97
C GLU A 102 5.31 3.51 15.90
N PHE A 103 4.28 2.68 15.99
CA PHE A 103 3.09 2.79 15.15
C PHE A 103 2.06 3.71 15.79
N SER A 104 1.52 4.64 15.01
CA SER A 104 0.41 5.48 15.46
C SER A 104 -0.94 4.95 14.97
N THR A 105 -2.01 5.43 15.59
CA THR A 105 -3.39 5.18 15.12
C THR A 105 -3.76 6.03 13.90
N GLY A 106 -2.94 7.01 13.53
CA GLY A 106 -3.19 7.93 12.41
C GLY A 106 -3.35 7.20 11.08
N ALA A 107 -2.55 6.15 10.87
CA ALA A 107 -2.58 5.34 9.65
C ALA A 107 -3.67 4.25 9.61
N ALA A 108 -4.60 4.19 10.58
CA ALA A 108 -5.61 3.12 10.65
C ALA A 108 -6.50 3.06 9.39
N SER A 109 -6.89 4.24 8.85
CA SER A 109 -7.68 4.31 7.61
C SER A 109 -6.94 3.74 6.41
N ASP A 110 -5.64 4.00 6.31
CA ASP A 110 -4.84 3.56 5.17
C ASP A 110 -4.59 2.06 5.19
N ILE A 111 -4.36 1.49 6.38
CA ILE A 111 -4.27 0.03 6.55
C ILE A 111 -5.57 -0.65 6.20
N THR A 112 -6.70 -0.10 6.64
CA THR A 112 -8.02 -0.65 6.29
C THR A 112 -8.20 -0.66 4.78
N LYS A 113 -7.95 0.45 4.09
CA LYS A 113 -8.05 0.55 2.63
C LYS A 113 -7.09 -0.42 1.91
N ALA A 114 -5.84 -0.50 2.36
CA ALA A 114 -4.84 -1.40 1.78
C ALA A 114 -5.26 -2.88 1.94
N THR A 115 -5.76 -3.26 3.11
CA THR A 115 -6.29 -4.61 3.39
C THR A 115 -7.50 -4.92 2.52
N ASP A 116 -8.42 -3.96 2.36
CA ASP A 116 -9.60 -4.11 1.51
C ASP A 116 -9.22 -4.30 0.03
N ILE A 117 -8.23 -3.56 -0.46
CA ILE A 117 -7.71 -3.74 -1.82
C ILE A 117 -7.12 -5.14 -1.97
N ALA A 118 -6.24 -5.57 -1.06
CA ALA A 118 -5.63 -6.89 -1.09
C ALA A 118 -6.69 -8.01 -1.07
N ARG A 119 -7.71 -7.88 -0.22
CA ARG A 119 -8.83 -8.82 -0.14
C ARG A 119 -9.61 -8.88 -1.44
N LYS A 120 -10.00 -7.73 -2.02
CA LYS A 120 -10.73 -7.67 -3.31
C LYS A 120 -9.91 -8.23 -4.47
N MET A 121 -8.59 -8.07 -4.46
CA MET A 121 -7.73 -8.70 -5.48
C MET A 121 -7.91 -10.22 -5.51
N ILE A 122 -8.09 -10.85 -4.36
CA ILE A 122 -8.27 -12.30 -4.23
C ILE A 122 -9.71 -12.69 -4.50
N THR A 123 -10.67 -12.03 -3.82
CA THR A 123 -12.06 -12.46 -3.78
C THR A 123 -12.88 -12.05 -4.99
N ASP A 124 -12.67 -10.84 -5.50
CA ASP A 124 -13.52 -10.25 -6.54
C ASP A 124 -12.89 -10.34 -7.93
N TYR A 125 -11.55 -10.20 -7.99
CA TYR A 125 -10.84 -10.07 -9.26
C TYR A 125 -10.06 -11.33 -9.66
N GLY A 126 -10.03 -12.36 -8.81
CA GLY A 126 -9.30 -13.60 -9.10
C GLY A 126 -7.80 -13.39 -9.33
N MET A 127 -7.19 -12.41 -8.67
CA MET A 127 -5.78 -12.04 -8.87
C MET A 127 -4.81 -12.79 -7.95
N SER A 128 -5.23 -13.92 -7.37
CA SER A 128 -4.38 -14.83 -6.60
C SER A 128 -3.92 -16.00 -7.44
N ASP A 129 -2.85 -16.67 -7.01
CA ASP A 129 -2.32 -17.83 -7.74
C ASP A 129 -3.26 -19.05 -7.68
N ARG A 130 -3.99 -19.22 -6.60
CA ARG A 130 -4.89 -20.35 -6.40
C ARG A 130 -6.26 -20.15 -7.07
N PHE A 131 -6.78 -18.92 -7.11
CA PHE A 131 -8.13 -18.61 -7.57
C PHE A 131 -8.14 -17.65 -8.77
N ARG A 132 -7.29 -17.93 -9.79
CA ARG A 132 -7.10 -17.04 -10.95
C ARG A 132 -8.34 -16.75 -11.77
N ASN A 133 -9.29 -17.67 -11.80
CA ASN A 133 -10.49 -17.60 -12.65
C ASN A 133 -11.77 -17.81 -11.84
N VAL A 134 -11.74 -17.58 -10.55
CA VAL A 134 -12.87 -17.77 -9.66
C VAL A 134 -13.14 -16.49 -8.89
N ALA A 135 -14.34 -15.96 -9.00
CA ALA A 135 -14.84 -14.93 -8.09
C ALA A 135 -15.41 -15.63 -6.84
N LEU A 136 -14.87 -15.29 -5.68
CA LEU A 136 -15.29 -15.87 -4.40
C LEU A 136 -16.42 -15.07 -3.76
N THR A 137 -16.63 -13.83 -4.20
CA THR A 137 -17.71 -12.98 -3.73
C THR A 137 -18.83 -12.99 -4.75
N THR A 138 -19.98 -13.55 -4.42
CA THR A 138 -21.19 -13.35 -5.20
C THR A 138 -21.78 -11.99 -4.85
N ARG A 139 -21.75 -11.08 -5.81
CA ARG A 139 -22.62 -9.91 -5.71
C ARG A 139 -24.03 -10.42 -5.84
N GLY A 140 -24.81 -10.38 -4.77
CA GLY A 140 -26.25 -10.64 -4.81
C GLY A 140 -26.91 -9.64 -5.76
N ALA A 141 -26.79 -9.87 -7.06
CA ALA A 141 -27.66 -9.28 -8.05
C ALA A 141 -29.01 -9.98 -7.90
N GLY A 142 -29.85 -9.47 -7.00
CA GLY A 142 -31.26 -9.72 -7.10
C GLY A 142 -31.72 -9.34 -8.49
N MET A 143 -31.99 -10.33 -9.34
CA MET A 143 -32.40 -10.15 -10.74
C MET A 143 -33.81 -9.50 -10.85
N LEU A 144 -34.40 -9.11 -9.76
CA LEU A 144 -35.68 -8.41 -9.65
C LEU A 144 -35.63 -7.53 -8.39
N GLY A 145 -35.18 -6.31 -8.54
CA GLY A 145 -35.62 -5.07 -7.89
C GLY A 145 -35.99 -5.03 -6.40
N GLU A 146 -35.80 -6.06 -5.63
CA GLU A 146 -36.01 -6.01 -4.17
C GLU A 146 -34.70 -5.60 -3.51
N ALA A 147 -34.63 -4.33 -3.13
CA ALA A 147 -33.66 -3.81 -2.19
C ALA A 147 -33.82 -4.57 -0.88
N ARG A 148 -33.07 -5.66 -0.68
CA ARG A 148 -32.86 -6.20 0.66
C ARG A 148 -32.02 -5.21 1.44
N GLU A 149 -32.64 -4.66 2.45
CA GLU A 149 -32.08 -3.74 3.45
C GLU A 149 -31.04 -4.45 4.33
N GLU A 150 -30.03 -4.97 3.83
CA GLU A 150 -28.76 -5.40 4.43
C GLU A 150 -28.06 -6.31 3.42
N PRO A 151 -26.87 -6.00 2.95
CA PRO A 151 -26.05 -7.00 2.28
C PRO A 151 -25.54 -7.96 3.35
N MET A 152 -26.31 -8.96 3.64
CA MET A 152 -25.83 -10.12 4.37
C MET A 152 -24.79 -10.78 3.46
N PHE A 153 -23.50 -10.50 3.72
CA PHE A 153 -22.39 -11.17 3.08
C PHE A 153 -22.44 -12.64 3.44
N GLN A 154 -23.25 -13.38 2.71
CA GLN A 154 -23.28 -14.83 2.81
C GLN A 154 -21.97 -15.33 2.22
N ARG A 155 -21.09 -15.83 3.07
CA ARG A 155 -19.87 -16.50 2.65
C ARG A 155 -20.26 -17.77 1.91
N GLU A 156 -20.05 -17.82 0.61
CA GLU A 156 -20.35 -18.99 -0.22
C GLU A 156 -19.17 -19.95 -0.36
N TYR A 157 -18.12 -19.78 0.46
CA TYR A 157 -16.91 -20.60 0.42
C TYR A 157 -16.60 -21.23 1.79
N SER A 158 -15.82 -22.31 1.74
CA SER A 158 -15.44 -23.09 2.91
C SER A 158 -14.49 -22.36 3.85
N GLU A 159 -14.39 -22.80 5.11
CA GLU A 159 -13.40 -22.29 6.07
C GLU A 159 -11.96 -22.43 5.57
N ALA A 160 -11.64 -23.48 4.83
CA ALA A 160 -10.30 -23.64 4.21
C ALA A 160 -10.03 -22.58 3.16
N THR A 161 -11.05 -22.10 2.43
CA THR A 161 -10.92 -20.99 1.49
C THR A 161 -10.76 -19.68 2.24
N GLN A 162 -11.49 -19.47 3.34
CA GLN A 162 -11.31 -18.29 4.19
C GLN A 162 -9.90 -18.21 4.76
N GLN A 163 -9.40 -19.31 5.30
CA GLN A 163 -8.03 -19.36 5.82
C GLN A 163 -7.01 -18.99 4.74
N TYR A 164 -7.15 -19.53 3.53
CA TYR A 164 -6.28 -19.17 2.41
C TYR A 164 -6.35 -17.66 2.08
N ILE A 165 -7.55 -17.06 2.07
CA ILE A 165 -7.72 -15.62 1.82
C ILE A 165 -6.97 -14.82 2.87
N ASP A 166 -7.10 -15.17 4.14
CA ASP A 166 -6.47 -14.45 5.24
C ASP A 166 -4.94 -14.58 5.20
N GLU A 167 -4.41 -15.77 4.92
CA GLU A 167 -2.99 -16.03 4.72
C GLU A 167 -2.43 -15.25 3.52
N GLU A 168 -3.14 -15.24 2.40
CA GLU A 168 -2.71 -14.54 1.18
C GLU A 168 -2.76 -13.01 1.34
N VAL A 169 -3.77 -12.47 2.02
CA VAL A 169 -3.83 -11.05 2.39
C VAL A 169 -2.64 -10.69 3.26
N ALA A 170 -2.36 -11.47 4.31
CA ALA A 170 -1.23 -11.24 5.20
C ALA A 170 0.09 -11.28 4.43
N ARG A 171 0.27 -12.25 3.52
CA ARG A 171 1.46 -12.36 2.67
C ARG A 171 1.65 -11.15 1.77
N ILE A 172 0.58 -10.71 1.10
CA ILE A 172 0.63 -9.51 0.24
C ILE A 172 1.04 -8.30 1.08
N MET A 173 0.41 -8.07 2.22
CA MET A 173 0.68 -6.92 3.07
C MET A 173 2.14 -6.93 3.58
N GLU A 174 2.66 -8.06 4.00
CA GLU A 174 4.05 -8.20 4.47
C GLU A 174 5.06 -7.96 3.35
N GLU A 175 4.86 -8.55 2.17
CA GLU A 175 5.72 -8.32 1.01
C GLU A 175 5.75 -6.85 0.61
N ARG A 176 4.59 -6.18 0.63
CA ARG A 176 4.50 -4.76 0.27
C ARG A 176 5.09 -3.88 1.35
N TYR A 177 4.89 -4.20 2.63
CA TYR A 177 5.55 -3.51 3.73
C TYR A 177 7.08 -3.56 3.59
N ALA A 178 7.65 -4.73 3.36
CA ALA A 178 9.10 -4.88 3.19
C ALA A 178 9.64 -4.10 1.97
N TYR A 179 8.88 -4.08 0.86
CA TYR A 179 9.23 -3.31 -0.34
C TYR A 179 9.24 -1.80 -0.05
N VAL A 180 8.15 -1.28 0.52
CA VAL A 180 7.97 0.14 0.80
C VAL A 180 8.97 0.63 1.83
N ARG A 181 9.23 -0.17 2.88
CA ARG A 181 10.23 0.16 3.89
C ARG A 181 11.62 0.34 3.27
N ARG A 182 12.06 -0.61 2.45
CA ARG A 182 13.34 -0.51 1.73
C ARG A 182 13.38 0.72 0.83
N LEU A 183 12.31 0.99 0.08
CA LEU A 183 12.22 2.18 -0.78
C LEU A 183 12.39 3.48 0.02
N LEU A 184 11.70 3.61 1.16
CA LEU A 184 11.80 4.81 1.99
C LEU A 184 13.16 4.91 2.71
N GLU A 185 13.79 3.80 3.08
CA GLU A 185 15.15 3.77 3.62
C GLU A 185 16.15 4.26 2.56
N GLU A 186 16.07 3.78 1.32
CA GLU A 186 16.89 4.24 0.19
C GLU A 186 16.70 5.73 -0.12
N LYS A 187 15.48 6.25 0.08
CA LYS A 187 15.10 7.65 -0.18
C LYS A 187 15.02 8.50 1.10
N ARG A 188 15.65 8.06 2.19
CA ARG A 188 15.54 8.71 3.49
C ARG A 188 15.88 10.20 3.46
N THR A 189 16.97 10.58 2.80
CA THR A 189 17.38 11.99 2.68
C THR A 189 16.31 12.83 1.98
N LEU A 190 15.69 12.28 0.92
CA LEU A 190 14.63 12.98 0.19
C LEU A 190 13.34 13.07 1.04
N LEU A 191 13.02 12.05 1.82
CA LEU A 191 11.93 12.05 2.79
C LEU A 191 12.11 13.21 3.78
N ASP A 192 13.31 13.36 4.36
CA ASP A 192 13.63 14.40 5.33
C ASP A 192 13.56 15.81 4.71
N ILE A 193 14.05 15.98 3.48
CA ILE A 193 14.01 17.26 2.75
C ILE A 193 12.55 17.69 2.48
N ILE A 194 11.73 16.79 1.94
CA ILE A 194 10.35 17.12 1.60
C ILE A 194 9.51 17.35 2.86
N ALA A 195 9.67 16.53 3.89
CA ALA A 195 8.96 16.70 5.16
C ALA A 195 9.33 18.03 5.83
N SER A 196 10.61 18.41 5.84
CA SER A 196 11.05 19.71 6.36
C SER A 196 10.43 20.88 5.58
N LYS A 197 10.38 20.77 4.26
CA LYS A 197 9.76 21.79 3.41
C LYS A 197 8.25 21.90 3.62
N LEU A 198 7.56 20.77 3.83
CA LEU A 198 6.15 20.73 4.22
C LEU A 198 5.91 21.42 5.58
N LEU A 199 6.82 21.24 6.54
CA LEU A 199 6.72 21.93 7.84
C LEU A 199 6.87 23.45 7.72
N GLU A 200 7.64 23.94 6.74
CA GLU A 200 7.82 25.36 6.48
C GLU A 200 6.63 25.96 5.71
N GLN A 201 6.18 25.31 4.64
CA GLN A 201 5.21 25.85 3.68
C GLN A 201 3.78 25.38 3.89
N GLU A 202 3.56 24.34 4.72
CA GLU A 202 2.27 23.66 5.00
C GLU A 202 1.65 22.94 3.79
N SER A 203 2.06 23.25 2.57
CA SER A 203 1.64 22.55 1.35
C SER A 203 2.70 22.61 0.27
N LEU A 204 2.77 21.57 -0.56
CA LEU A 204 3.62 21.48 -1.74
C LEU A 204 2.75 21.12 -2.94
N GLU A 205 2.89 21.92 -4.00
CA GLU A 205 2.23 21.69 -5.27
C GLU A 205 3.04 20.73 -6.15
N GLU A 206 2.38 20.10 -7.12
CA GLU A 206 2.96 19.13 -8.06
C GLU A 206 4.32 19.55 -8.62
N LYS A 207 4.41 20.78 -9.13
CA LYS A 207 5.62 21.30 -9.78
C LYS A 207 6.82 21.32 -8.84
N GLU A 208 6.61 21.76 -7.61
CA GLU A 208 7.66 21.84 -6.60
C GLU A 208 8.05 20.46 -6.11
N PHE A 209 7.08 19.59 -5.87
CA PHE A 209 7.35 18.21 -5.50
C PHE A 209 8.16 17.47 -6.59
N LYS A 210 7.74 17.56 -7.86
CA LYS A 210 8.48 16.96 -8.99
C LYS A 210 9.90 17.50 -9.11
N ARG A 211 10.10 18.80 -8.87
CA ARG A 211 11.44 19.40 -8.87
C ARG A 211 12.34 18.81 -7.79
N LEU A 212 11.83 18.62 -6.58
CA LEU A 212 12.59 18.02 -5.48
C LEU A 212 12.94 16.56 -5.79
N VAL A 213 11.99 15.78 -6.31
CA VAL A 213 12.21 14.38 -6.69
C VAL A 213 13.23 14.27 -7.84
N SER A 214 13.11 15.08 -8.90
CA SER A 214 14.02 15.04 -10.05
C SER A 214 15.43 15.52 -9.68
N GLY A 215 15.55 16.58 -8.87
CA GLY A 215 16.85 17.08 -8.42
C GLY A 215 17.63 16.11 -7.53
N TYR A 216 16.93 15.19 -6.87
CA TYR A 216 17.56 14.15 -6.07
C TYR A 216 18.15 13.00 -6.93
N SER A 217 17.59 12.72 -8.10
CA SER A 217 18.09 11.68 -9.00
C SER A 217 19.49 11.97 -9.54
N ASP A 218 19.88 13.25 -9.56
CA ASP A 218 21.18 13.69 -10.11
C ASP A 218 22.34 13.62 -9.09
N VAL A 219 22.05 13.41 -7.79
CA VAL A 219 23.08 13.45 -6.73
C VAL A 219 23.54 12.06 -6.28
N GLY A 220 22.85 10.97 -6.63
CA GLY A 220 23.03 9.66 -6.01
C GLY A 220 23.29 8.46 -6.91
N THR A 221 23.39 8.63 -8.24
CA THR A 221 23.66 7.48 -9.14
C THR A 221 24.99 7.66 -9.85
N THR A 222 26.02 7.01 -9.32
CA THR A 222 27.20 6.64 -10.13
C THR A 222 26.71 5.83 -11.34
N PRO A 223 27.07 6.18 -12.59
CA PRO A 223 26.60 5.43 -13.76
C PRO A 223 27.33 4.08 -13.84
N GLY A 224 26.66 3.04 -13.50
CA GLY A 224 27.20 1.71 -13.59
C GLY A 224 26.19 0.62 -13.25
N ALA A 225 25.32 0.29 -14.21
CA ALA A 225 24.87 -1.06 -14.55
C ALA A 225 23.54 -1.00 -15.33
N THR A 226 23.65 -0.79 -16.64
CA THR A 226 22.70 -1.39 -17.59
C THR A 226 22.84 -2.90 -17.49
N ALA A 227 21.94 -3.55 -16.78
CA ALA A 227 21.80 -4.99 -16.84
C ALA A 227 20.34 -5.33 -17.09
N GLY A 228 20.15 -5.92 -18.25
CA GLY A 228 18.88 -6.34 -18.84
C GLY A 228 18.05 -7.21 -17.89
N CYS A 229 16.77 -7.08 -18.14
CA CYS A 229 15.73 -7.98 -17.70
C CYS A 229 16.06 -9.42 -18.18
N GLN A 230 16.78 -10.20 -17.38
CA GLN A 230 16.89 -11.64 -17.54
C GLN A 230 16.12 -12.32 -16.44
N ALA A 231 15.11 -13.07 -16.88
CA ALA A 231 14.36 -13.99 -16.06
C ALA A 231 15.29 -14.85 -15.22
N VAL A 232 15.32 -14.67 -13.92
CA VAL A 232 16.00 -15.58 -13.01
C VAL A 232 15.14 -16.84 -12.90
N LYS A 233 15.57 -17.87 -13.60
CA LYS A 233 15.12 -19.25 -13.38
C LYS A 233 15.49 -19.64 -11.95
N ALA A 234 14.47 -19.82 -11.11
CA ALA A 234 14.61 -20.52 -9.85
C ALA A 234 14.92 -21.99 -10.15
N THR A 235 16.17 -22.39 -10.02
CA THR A 235 16.58 -23.80 -10.07
C THR A 235 17.54 -24.08 -8.92
N ALA A 236 17.15 -25.08 -8.11
CA ALA A 236 18.02 -25.96 -7.35
C ALA A 236 18.77 -25.38 -6.14
N ALA A 237 18.10 -25.22 -5.02
CA ALA A 237 18.72 -25.28 -3.70
C ALA A 237 17.81 -25.83 -2.58
N VAL A 238 16.82 -26.67 -2.90
CA VAL A 238 15.94 -27.33 -1.90
C VAL A 238 16.07 -28.85 -1.94
N ALA A 239 16.99 -29.40 -2.72
CA ALA A 239 17.16 -30.86 -2.87
C ALA A 239 18.26 -31.50 -1.96
N ALA A 240 18.79 -30.75 -0.97
CA ALA A 240 19.92 -31.29 -0.17
C ALA A 240 19.64 -31.49 1.34
N VAL A 241 18.39 -31.42 1.79
CA VAL A 241 18.03 -31.61 3.21
C VAL A 241 17.10 -32.80 3.47
N MET A 242 16.68 -33.55 2.44
CA MET A 242 15.76 -34.68 2.62
C MET A 242 16.39 -36.07 2.37
N GLU A 243 17.71 -36.23 2.44
CA GLU A 243 18.38 -37.54 2.27
C GLU A 243 19.13 -38.03 3.50
N HIS A 244 18.66 -37.74 4.71
CA HIS A 244 19.24 -38.36 5.90
C HIS A 244 18.18 -38.64 6.98
N THR A 245 17.15 -39.40 6.62
CA THR A 245 16.35 -40.13 7.63
C THR A 245 15.57 -41.26 6.93
N SER A 246 16.26 -42.28 6.51
CA SER A 246 15.62 -43.56 6.17
C SER A 246 16.44 -44.68 6.78
N ALA A 247 15.71 -45.57 7.42
CA ALA A 247 16.07 -46.92 7.82
C ALA A 247 16.64 -47.12 9.25
N GLN A 248 15.71 -47.30 10.19
CA GLN A 248 15.87 -48.41 11.13
C GLN A 248 14.58 -49.28 11.11
N PRO A 249 14.67 -50.59 10.91
CA PRO A 249 13.54 -51.50 10.93
C PRO A 249 13.11 -51.75 12.37
N LEU A 250 11.80 -51.70 12.61
CA LEU A 250 11.17 -52.16 13.85
C LEU A 250 11.27 -53.66 13.94
N ASP A 251 12.01 -54.12 14.93
CA ASP A 251 12.13 -55.51 15.35
C ASP A 251 10.76 -55.95 15.96
N HIS A 252 10.15 -56.89 15.28
CA HIS A 252 8.87 -57.51 15.69
C HIS A 252 9.22 -58.71 16.58
N ASN A 253 9.08 -58.55 17.90
CA ASN A 253 9.20 -59.65 18.83
C ASN A 253 7.81 -60.10 19.30
N PRO A 254 7.32 -61.27 18.86
CA PRO A 254 6.06 -61.82 19.33
C PRO A 254 6.35 -62.81 20.46
N ASP A 255 6.54 -62.38 21.71
CA ASP A 255 6.39 -63.25 22.91
C ASP A 255 6.64 -62.44 24.18
N ARG A 256 5.57 -62.05 24.85
CA ARG A 256 5.50 -62.03 26.33
C ARG A 256 4.04 -61.98 26.82
N PRO A 257 3.78 -62.74 27.88
CA PRO A 257 2.47 -63.18 28.34
C PRO A 257 1.62 -62.07 28.99
#